data_791dbb8e18ad03c1195c870431858b1c
#
_entry.id   791dbb8e18ad03c1195c870431858b1c
#
_cell.length_a   1.000
_cell.length_b   1.000
_cell.length_c   1.000
_cell.angle_alpha   90.00
_cell.angle_beta   90.00
_cell.angle_gamma   90.00
#
_symmetry.space_group_name_H-M   'P 1'
#
loop_
_entity.id
_entity.type
_entity.pdbx_description
1 polymer ?
#
loop_
_entity_poly.entity_id
_entity_poly.type
_entity_poly.pdbx_seq_one_letter_code
_entity_poly.pdbx_strand_id
1 'polypeptide(L)'
;XXXXFGLDECLDVFTHYEAMEQLRQRKPRVLFIGYGETDEWAHGGRYKDYLNAIKQVDEWIKDIWTYVQSNPEYKDKTAILITCDHGRGDTVKEQWTGHGSKHITDSHEIWIAAMGPGLPAKGEVKTPMQLYQKQIAQTIASLLGLHYRANHPIADAIKEIKEK
;
A
#
# COMPACT_ATOMS: atom_id res chain seq x y z
N UNK A 1 15.35 -11.11 -14.17
CA UNK A 1 15.75 -10.83 -13.51
C UNK A 1 15.76 -9.73 -12.93
N UNK A 2 15.27 -9.64 -12.41
CA UNK A 2 15.22 -8.66 -11.75
C UNK A 2 16.28 -8.60 -10.95
N UNK A 3 16.53 -7.90 -10.68
CA UNK A 3 17.39 -7.74 -9.95
C UNK A 3 16.98 -7.92 -8.72
N UNK A 4 16.96 -8.65 -8.39
CA UNK A 4 16.64 -8.94 -7.23
C UNK A 4 17.62 -8.49 -6.34
N PHE A 5 17.26 -8.19 -5.24
CA PHE A 5 18.10 -7.90 -4.09
C PHE A 5 18.84 -9.11 -3.54
N GLY A 6 18.46 -10.23 -3.91
CA GLY A 6 18.99 -11.48 -3.46
C GLY A 6 18.10 -12.57 -4.00
N LEU A 7 17.44 -13.27 -3.13
CA LEU A 7 16.76 -14.49 -3.55
C LEU A 7 15.36 -14.22 -4.15
N ASP A 8 14.59 -13.33 -3.57
CA ASP A 8 13.16 -13.31 -3.87
C ASP A 8 12.59 -11.93 -4.19
N GLU A 9 13.31 -10.84 -3.96
CA GLU A 9 12.75 -9.50 -4.12
C GLU A 9 13.20 -8.80 -5.40
N CYS A 10 12.30 -8.10 -6.02
CA CYS A 10 12.55 -7.31 -7.22
C CYS A 10 12.78 -5.85 -6.83
N LEU A 11 13.67 -5.17 -7.55
CA LEU A 11 13.83 -3.73 -7.36
C LEU A 11 12.53 -3.01 -7.70
N ASP A 12 12.12 -2.09 -6.83
CA ASP A 12 10.84 -1.39 -6.95
C ASP A 12 10.70 -0.57 -8.23
N VAL A 13 11.81 -0.16 -8.82
CA VAL A 13 11.78 0.55 -10.10
C VAL A 13 11.14 -0.32 -11.18
N PHE A 14 11.43 -1.62 -11.22
CA PHE A 14 10.80 -2.52 -12.19
C PHE A 14 9.33 -2.74 -11.87
N THR A 15 9.00 -2.90 -10.58
CA THR A 15 7.62 -3.01 -10.11
C THR A 15 6.80 -1.79 -10.55
N HIS A 16 7.36 -0.60 -10.36
CA HIS A 16 6.67 0.64 -10.71
C HIS A 16 6.42 0.77 -12.21
N TYR A 17 7.48 0.59 -13.03
CA TYR A 17 7.32 0.75 -14.47
C TYR A 17 6.42 -0.31 -15.07
N GLU A 18 6.47 -1.55 -14.56
CA GLU A 18 5.52 -2.58 -14.99
C GLU A 18 4.08 -2.21 -14.61
N ALA A 19 3.87 -1.70 -13.41
CA ALA A 19 2.54 -1.25 -12.98
C ALA A 19 2.01 -0.15 -13.90
N MET A 20 2.87 0.84 -14.23
CA MET A 20 2.49 1.91 -15.15
C MET A 20 2.14 1.37 -16.55
N GLU A 21 2.88 0.36 -17.01
CA GLU A 21 2.60 -0.26 -18.31
C GLU A 21 1.28 -1.04 -18.28
N GLN A 22 0.99 -1.74 -17.18
CA GLN A 22 -0.31 -2.39 -17.01
C GLN A 22 -1.45 -1.37 -17.06
N LEU A 23 -1.29 -0.22 -16.40
CA LEU A 23 -2.28 0.85 -16.46
C LEU A 23 -2.49 1.36 -17.90
N ARG A 24 -1.40 1.55 -18.64
CA ARG A 24 -1.47 2.05 -20.03
C ARG A 24 -2.11 1.06 -20.98
N GLN A 25 -1.70 -0.20 -20.90
CA GLN A 25 -2.01 -1.21 -21.92
C GLN A 25 -3.22 -2.06 -21.58
N ARG A 26 -3.35 -2.48 -20.32
CA ARG A 26 -4.38 -3.46 -19.93
C ARG A 26 -5.60 -2.85 -19.29
N LYS A 27 -5.47 -1.65 -18.73
CA LYS A 27 -6.57 -0.92 -18.09
C LYS A 27 -7.32 -1.79 -17.06
N PRO A 28 -6.61 -2.38 -16.09
CA PRO A 28 -7.25 -3.28 -15.13
C PRO A 28 -8.26 -2.54 -14.24
N ARG A 29 -9.30 -3.25 -13.81
CA ARG A 29 -10.25 -2.69 -12.83
C ARG A 29 -9.68 -2.66 -11.41
N VAL A 30 -8.74 -3.54 -11.12
CA VAL A 30 -7.98 -3.54 -9.86
C VAL A 30 -6.52 -3.79 -10.22
N LEU A 31 -5.63 -3.01 -9.67
CA LEU A 31 -4.19 -3.22 -9.79
C LEU A 31 -3.61 -3.21 -8.37
N PHE A 32 -2.95 -4.28 -8.00
CA PHE A 32 -2.19 -4.39 -6.75
C PHE A 32 -0.72 -4.15 -7.07
N ILE A 33 -0.08 -3.25 -6.33
CA ILE A 33 1.34 -2.92 -6.52
C ILE A 33 2.02 -3.12 -5.16
N GLY A 34 2.99 -4.03 -5.09
CA GLY A 34 3.77 -4.27 -3.87
C GLY A 34 5.18 -3.74 -4.05
N TYR A 35 5.54 -2.72 -3.28
CA TYR A 35 6.89 -2.18 -3.22
C TYR A 35 7.61 -2.81 -2.02
N GLY A 36 8.80 -3.35 -2.22
CA GLY A 36 9.52 -4.12 -1.21
C GLY A 36 10.81 -3.48 -0.70
N GLU A 37 11.38 -2.48 -1.41
CA GLU A 37 12.70 -1.97 -1.08
C GLU A 37 12.80 -1.36 0.32
N THR A 38 11.72 -0.78 0.85
CA THR A 38 11.76 -0.22 2.20
C THR A 38 12.09 -1.31 3.22
N ASP A 39 11.48 -2.49 3.08
CA ASP A 39 11.73 -3.60 3.98
C ASP A 39 13.16 -4.12 3.83
N GLU A 40 13.60 -4.30 2.60
CA GLU A 40 14.94 -4.82 2.30
C GLU A 40 16.06 -3.91 2.84
N TRP A 41 15.93 -2.60 2.62
CA TRP A 41 16.92 -1.66 3.14
C TRP A 41 16.92 -1.63 4.67
N ALA A 42 15.75 -1.77 5.29
CA ALA A 42 15.67 -1.82 6.75
C ALA A 42 16.32 -3.10 7.29
N HIS A 43 16.03 -4.26 6.73
CA HIS A 43 16.69 -5.53 7.10
C HIS A 43 18.21 -5.43 6.96
N GLY A 44 18.68 -4.75 5.93
CA GLY A 44 20.10 -4.48 5.73
C GLY A 44 20.71 -3.48 6.70
N GLY A 45 19.92 -2.86 7.57
CA GLY A 45 20.38 -1.84 8.50
C GLY A 45 20.81 -0.54 7.80
N ARG A 46 20.28 -0.30 6.61
CA ARG A 46 20.67 0.83 5.75
C ARG A 46 19.65 1.95 5.86
N TYR A 47 19.64 2.62 6.99
CA TYR A 47 18.61 3.61 7.34
C TYR A 47 18.43 4.71 6.29
N LYS A 48 19.55 5.22 5.76
CA LYS A 48 19.48 6.27 4.73
C LYS A 48 18.78 5.78 3.46
N ASP A 49 19.09 4.54 3.06
CA ASP A 49 18.48 3.96 1.85
C ASP A 49 17.01 3.63 2.09
N TYR A 50 16.67 3.19 3.30
CA TYR A 50 15.28 3.02 3.73
C TYR A 50 14.49 4.33 3.56
N LEU A 51 15.02 5.47 4.06
CA LEU A 51 14.36 6.76 3.91
C LEU A 51 14.27 7.21 2.45
N ASN A 52 15.30 6.93 1.65
CA ASN A 52 15.29 7.24 0.23
C ASN A 52 14.23 6.42 -0.51
N ALA A 53 14.07 5.14 -0.16
CA ALA A 53 13.06 4.28 -0.75
C ALA A 53 11.64 4.79 -0.41
N ILE A 54 11.40 5.23 0.83
CA ILE A 54 10.11 5.83 1.21
C ILE A 54 9.80 7.03 0.31
N LYS A 55 10.77 7.94 0.15
CA LYS A 55 10.59 9.12 -0.70
C LYS A 55 10.33 8.74 -2.16
N GLN A 56 11.03 7.72 -2.64
CA GLN A 56 10.86 7.26 -4.01
C GLN A 56 9.45 6.68 -4.23
N VAL A 57 8.95 5.89 -3.28
CA VAL A 57 7.59 5.36 -3.37
C VAL A 57 6.56 6.49 -3.35
N ASP A 58 6.77 7.51 -2.52
CA ASP A 58 5.88 8.68 -2.49
C ASP A 58 5.81 9.36 -3.87
N GLU A 59 6.97 9.57 -4.52
CA GLU A 59 7.00 10.16 -5.88
C GLU A 59 6.31 9.24 -6.88
N TRP A 60 6.46 7.92 -6.78
CA TRP A 60 5.78 6.98 -7.67
C TRP A 60 4.26 6.97 -7.45
N ILE A 61 3.80 7.10 -6.22
CA ILE A 61 2.36 7.24 -5.95
C ILE A 61 1.83 8.52 -6.62
N LYS A 62 2.60 9.60 -6.53
CA LYS A 62 2.27 10.86 -7.21
C LYS A 62 2.23 10.67 -8.74
N ASP A 63 3.17 9.91 -9.32
CA ASP A 63 3.18 9.62 -10.76
C ASP A 63 1.93 8.85 -11.16
N ILE A 64 1.56 7.82 -10.40
CA ILE A 64 0.34 7.05 -10.63
C ILE A 64 -0.88 7.99 -10.57
N TRP A 65 -0.98 8.80 -9.51
CA TRP A 65 -2.10 9.72 -9.34
C TRP A 65 -2.18 10.73 -10.50
N THR A 66 -1.04 11.30 -10.87
CA THR A 66 -0.97 12.25 -11.98
C THR A 66 -1.44 11.60 -13.29
N TYR A 67 -0.96 10.39 -13.56
CA TYR A 67 -1.36 9.64 -14.75
C TYR A 67 -2.87 9.39 -14.76
N VAL A 68 -3.42 8.85 -13.66
CA VAL A 68 -4.85 8.50 -13.65
C VAL A 68 -5.74 9.74 -13.71
N GLN A 69 -5.30 10.90 -13.18
CA GLN A 69 -6.07 12.12 -13.27
C GLN A 69 -5.93 12.82 -14.63
N SER A 70 -4.86 12.55 -15.39
CA SER A 70 -4.70 13.12 -16.72
C SER A 70 -5.34 12.27 -17.83
N ASN A 71 -5.71 11.03 -17.55
CA ASN A 71 -6.22 10.10 -18.55
C ASN A 71 -7.75 9.97 -18.41
N PRO A 72 -8.52 10.32 -19.47
CA PRO A 72 -10.00 10.29 -19.41
C PRO A 72 -10.60 8.91 -19.07
N GLU A 73 -9.86 7.83 -19.31
CA GLU A 73 -10.31 6.48 -18.96
C GLU A 73 -10.38 6.29 -17.44
N TYR A 74 -9.52 6.99 -16.70
CA TYR A 74 -9.34 6.82 -15.25
C TYR A 74 -9.82 8.02 -14.43
N LYS A 75 -9.76 9.21 -15.02
CA LYS A 75 -10.05 10.46 -14.31
C LYS A 75 -11.41 10.39 -13.65
N ASP A 76 -11.44 10.73 -12.37
CA ASP A 76 -12.65 10.73 -11.53
C ASP A 76 -13.34 9.35 -11.42
N LYS A 77 -12.61 8.27 -11.76
CA LYS A 77 -13.11 6.89 -11.70
C LYS A 77 -12.17 5.96 -10.94
N THR A 78 -11.01 6.47 -10.48
CA THR A 78 -9.97 5.65 -9.85
C THR A 78 -9.77 6.05 -8.40
N ALA A 79 -9.90 5.09 -7.50
CA ALA A 79 -9.52 5.25 -6.10
C ALA A 79 -8.19 4.55 -5.86
N ILE A 80 -7.34 5.15 -5.01
CA ILE A 80 -6.09 4.54 -4.57
C ILE A 80 -6.21 4.31 -3.07
N LEU A 81 -5.91 3.07 -2.65
CA LEU A 81 -5.72 2.70 -1.26
C LEU A 81 -4.24 2.37 -1.06
N ILE A 82 -3.64 2.91 -0.02
CA ILE A 82 -2.23 2.73 0.29
C ILE A 82 -2.14 2.20 1.71
N THR A 83 -1.32 1.18 1.91
CA THR A 83 -1.07 0.61 3.24
C THR A 83 0.29 -0.07 3.24
N CYS A 84 0.78 -0.42 4.41
CA CYS A 84 1.92 -1.31 4.55
C CYS A 84 1.43 -2.66 5.08
N ASP A 85 2.19 -3.70 4.83
CA ASP A 85 1.85 -5.07 5.24
C ASP A 85 2.19 -5.30 6.73
N HIS A 86 3.21 -4.59 7.25
CA HIS A 86 3.58 -4.62 8.67
C HIS A 86 4.27 -3.30 9.04
N GLY A 87 4.39 -3.08 10.33
CA GLY A 87 5.21 -2.01 10.89
C GLY A 87 6.60 -2.51 11.22
N ARG A 88 7.34 -1.72 11.98
CA ARG A 88 8.69 -2.03 12.42
C ARG A 88 8.87 -1.65 13.87
N GLY A 89 9.86 -2.25 14.51
CA GLY A 89 10.23 -1.86 15.84
C GLY A 89 10.87 -0.48 15.88
N ASP A 90 10.96 0.06 17.09
CA ASP A 90 11.36 1.45 17.31
C ASP A 90 12.88 1.58 17.57
N THR A 91 13.36 2.77 17.53
CA THR A 91 14.65 3.37 17.88
C THR A 91 15.94 2.57 17.73
N VAL A 92 16.14 1.44 18.40
CA VAL A 92 17.41 0.70 18.33
C VAL A 92 17.47 -0.20 17.12
N LYS A 93 18.68 -0.43 16.62
CA LYS A 93 18.88 -1.14 15.35
C LYS A 93 18.19 -2.51 15.33
N GLU A 94 18.33 -3.26 16.40
CA GLU A 94 17.78 -4.62 16.53
C GLU A 94 16.24 -4.62 16.47
N GLN A 95 15.62 -3.48 16.72
CA GLN A 95 14.17 -3.32 16.64
C GLN A 95 13.74 -2.84 15.24
N TRP A 96 14.28 -1.71 14.75
CA TRP A 96 13.79 -1.14 13.50
C TRP A 96 14.20 -1.92 12.25
N THR A 97 15.21 -2.80 12.33
CA THR A 97 15.58 -3.66 11.21
C THR A 97 14.70 -4.93 11.15
N GLY A 98 13.80 -5.13 12.11
CA GLY A 98 13.01 -6.35 12.18
C GLY A 98 11.50 -6.09 12.23
N HIS A 99 10.76 -7.17 12.11
CA HIS A 99 9.30 -7.19 12.25
C HIS A 99 8.84 -8.62 12.58
N GLY A 100 7.56 -8.77 12.89
CA GLY A 100 6.88 -10.08 12.97
C GLY A 100 7.22 -10.96 14.16
N SER A 101 8.21 -10.59 14.95
CA SER A 101 8.58 -11.35 16.14
C SER A 101 7.94 -10.72 17.39
N LYS A 102 7.61 -11.55 18.38
CA LYS A 102 7.10 -11.05 19.67
C LYS A 102 8.10 -10.15 20.40
N HIS A 103 9.37 -10.19 20.00
CA HIS A 103 10.42 -9.35 20.60
C HIS A 103 10.57 -8.00 19.89
N ILE A 104 9.90 -7.82 18.75
CA ILE A 104 9.91 -6.54 18.01
C ILE A 104 8.63 -5.80 18.37
N THR A 105 8.78 -4.71 19.10
CA THR A 105 7.62 -3.89 19.52
C THR A 105 7.00 -3.21 18.31
N ASP A 106 5.70 -3.06 18.33
CA ASP A 106 4.91 -2.24 17.38
C ASP A 106 4.96 -2.65 15.90
N SER A 107 5.58 -3.78 15.58
CA SER A 107 5.62 -4.24 14.18
C SER A 107 4.24 -4.61 13.63
N HIS A 108 3.23 -4.67 14.48
CA HIS A 108 1.83 -4.89 14.07
C HIS A 108 1.09 -3.57 13.77
N GLU A 109 1.70 -2.42 14.04
CA GLU A 109 1.09 -1.12 13.81
C GLU A 109 1.29 -0.70 12.35
N ILE A 110 0.18 -0.58 11.64
CA ILE A 110 0.17 -0.17 10.23
C ILE A 110 -0.83 0.96 10.03
N TRP A 111 -0.78 1.57 8.87
CA TRP A 111 -1.65 2.70 8.53
C TRP A 111 -2.34 2.44 7.19
N ILE A 112 -3.43 3.16 6.94
CA ILE A 112 -4.14 3.10 5.67
C ILE A 112 -4.40 4.54 5.23
N ALA A 113 -4.11 4.82 3.96
CA ALA A 113 -4.51 6.07 3.33
C ALA A 113 -5.36 5.75 2.10
N ALA A 114 -6.31 6.64 1.79
CA ALA A 114 -7.20 6.42 0.67
C ALA A 114 -7.58 7.75 0.03
N MET A 115 -7.64 7.76 -1.31
CA MET A 115 -8.05 8.95 -2.06
C MET A 115 -8.75 8.54 -3.34
N GLY A 116 -9.66 9.39 -3.81
CA GLY A 116 -10.39 9.16 -5.06
C GLY A 116 -11.89 9.30 -4.91
N PRO A 117 -12.64 9.08 -5.98
CA PRO A 117 -14.10 9.25 -5.95
C PRO A 117 -14.77 8.29 -4.97
N GLY A 118 -15.77 8.77 -4.28
CA GLY A 118 -16.49 8.02 -3.25
C GLY A 118 -15.77 7.93 -1.91
N LEU A 119 -14.62 8.63 -1.78
CA LEU A 119 -13.81 8.64 -0.57
C LEU A 119 -13.82 10.08 -0.01
N PRO A 120 -14.36 10.31 1.20
CA PRO A 120 -14.41 11.67 1.73
C PRO A 120 -13.04 12.20 2.10
N ALA A 121 -12.78 13.47 1.79
CA ALA A 121 -11.52 14.15 2.08
C ALA A 121 -11.46 14.54 3.56
N LYS A 122 -11.12 13.61 4.42
CA LYS A 122 -11.13 13.79 5.88
C LYS A 122 -9.78 14.26 6.45
N GLY A 123 -8.72 14.21 5.63
CA GLY A 123 -7.38 14.42 6.17
C GLY A 123 -7.00 13.28 7.13
N GLU A 124 -6.18 13.57 8.10
CA GLU A 124 -5.78 12.58 9.11
C GLU A 124 -6.98 12.28 10.05
N VAL A 125 -7.39 11.01 10.08
CA VAL A 125 -8.51 10.57 10.94
C VAL A 125 -7.98 10.29 12.34
N LYS A 126 -8.36 11.13 13.30
CA LYS A 126 -7.89 11.04 14.69
C LYS A 126 -8.89 10.40 15.64
N THR A 127 -10.07 10.06 15.16
CA THR A 127 -11.06 9.35 15.98
C THR A 127 -10.52 7.95 16.31
N PRO A 128 -10.46 7.58 17.59
CA PRO A 128 -9.98 6.24 17.93
C PRO A 128 -10.80 5.15 17.26
N MET A 129 -10.12 4.26 16.56
CA MET A 129 -10.77 3.11 15.93
C MET A 129 -9.72 2.02 15.71
N GLN A 130 -10.16 0.78 15.67
CA GLN A 130 -9.27 -0.34 15.37
C GLN A 130 -9.61 -0.87 13.98
N LEU A 131 -8.69 -0.68 13.04
CA LEU A 131 -8.79 -1.22 11.69
C LEU A 131 -7.82 -2.38 11.53
N TYR A 132 -8.08 -3.22 10.57
CA TYR A 132 -7.28 -4.42 10.31
C TYR A 132 -7.05 -4.59 8.81
N GLN A 133 -5.85 -5.04 8.45
CA GLN A 133 -5.46 -5.33 7.07
C GLN A 133 -6.47 -6.27 6.37
N LYS A 134 -7.02 -7.23 7.10
CA LYS A 134 -8.03 -8.18 6.55
C LYS A 134 -9.31 -7.51 6.04
N GLN A 135 -9.52 -6.23 6.32
CA GLN A 135 -10.68 -5.48 5.82
C GLN A 135 -10.46 -4.93 4.40
N ILE A 136 -9.22 -4.89 3.92
CA ILE A 136 -8.87 -4.21 2.66
C ILE A 136 -9.56 -4.87 1.45
N ALA A 137 -9.54 -6.20 1.36
CA ALA A 137 -10.14 -6.90 0.21
C ALA A 137 -11.63 -6.60 0.08
N GLN A 138 -12.38 -6.65 1.19
CA GLN A 138 -13.81 -6.34 1.17
C GLN A 138 -14.05 -4.84 0.91
N THR A 139 -13.15 -3.96 1.37
CA THR A 139 -13.23 -2.53 1.11
C THR A 139 -13.09 -2.26 -0.39
N ILE A 140 -12.08 -2.84 -1.04
CA ILE A 140 -11.89 -2.72 -2.48
C ILE A 140 -13.12 -3.23 -3.24
N ALA A 141 -13.59 -4.44 -2.88
CA ALA A 141 -14.79 -5.01 -3.50
C ALA A 141 -15.98 -4.06 -3.37
N SER A 142 -16.19 -3.51 -2.17
CA SER A 142 -17.28 -2.59 -1.90
C SER A 142 -17.20 -1.31 -2.72
N LEU A 143 -16.00 -0.75 -2.92
CA LEU A 143 -15.79 0.43 -3.78
C LEU A 143 -16.15 0.13 -5.25
N LEU A 144 -16.00 -1.12 -5.66
CA LEU A 144 -16.34 -1.57 -7.02
C LEU A 144 -17.80 -2.00 -7.16
N GLY A 145 -18.61 -1.89 -6.10
CA GLY A 145 -19.99 -2.38 -6.12
C GLY A 145 -20.09 -3.89 -6.08
N LEU A 146 -19.05 -4.56 -5.59
CA LEU A 146 -18.96 -6.01 -5.52
C LEU A 146 -18.92 -6.48 -4.06
N HIS A 147 -19.03 -7.78 -3.88
CA HIS A 147 -18.88 -8.42 -2.57
C HIS A 147 -17.77 -9.47 -2.66
N TYR A 148 -16.72 -9.31 -1.87
CA TYR A 148 -15.62 -10.26 -1.81
C TYR A 148 -16.07 -11.54 -1.09
N ARG A 149 -15.69 -12.69 -1.62
CA ARG A 149 -15.96 -13.99 -1.02
C ARG A 149 -14.68 -14.82 -1.00
N ALA A 150 -14.50 -15.60 0.05
CA ALA A 150 -13.36 -16.50 0.20
C ALA A 150 -13.77 -17.74 0.98
N ASN A 151 -12.94 -18.77 0.92
CA ASN A 151 -13.19 -20.02 1.67
C ASN A 151 -12.75 -19.94 3.13
N HIS A 152 -12.32 -18.78 3.56
CA HIS A 152 -11.95 -18.49 4.95
C HIS A 152 -12.75 -17.28 5.45
N PRO A 153 -12.83 -17.06 6.77
CA PRO A 153 -13.52 -15.89 7.30
C PRO A 153 -12.93 -14.60 6.75
N ILE A 154 -13.81 -13.69 6.35
CA ILE A 154 -13.46 -12.36 5.83
C ILE A 154 -13.99 -11.29 6.79
N ALA A 155 -13.34 -10.13 6.77
CA ALA A 155 -13.76 -8.99 7.58
C ALA A 155 -14.66 -8.06 6.78
N ASP A 156 -15.50 -7.32 7.47
CA ASP A 156 -16.33 -6.28 6.84
C ASP A 156 -15.46 -5.16 6.25
N ALA A 157 -15.97 -4.51 5.22
CA ALA A 157 -15.34 -3.34 4.65
C ALA A 157 -15.18 -2.22 5.68
N ILE A 158 -14.16 -1.41 5.51
CA ILE A 158 -13.93 -0.23 6.35
C ILE A 158 -15.00 0.81 6.02
N LYS A 159 -15.91 1.04 6.95
CA LYS A 159 -17.07 1.92 6.74
C LYS A 159 -16.66 3.39 6.63
N GLU A 160 -15.61 3.76 7.37
CA GLU A 160 -15.11 5.13 7.46
C GLU A 160 -14.48 5.64 6.16
N ILE A 161 -14.13 4.74 5.27
CA ILE A 161 -13.55 5.07 3.97
C ILE A 161 -14.61 5.56 2.99
N LYS A 162 -15.87 5.16 3.16
CA LYS A 162 -16.94 5.54 2.22
C LYS A 162 -17.69 6.80 2.64
N GLU A 163 -18.14 7.57 1.68
CA GLU A 163 -19.22 8.54 1.91
C GLU A 163 -20.52 7.79 2.20
N LYS A 164 -21.35 8.36 3.06
CA LYS A 164 -22.68 7.81 3.36
C LYS A 164 -23.62 7.98 2.17
#